data_bce513af4e72c50ecb784adef03d414d
#
_entry.id   bce513af4e72c50ecb784adef03d414d
#
_cell.length_a   1.000
_cell.length_b   1.000
_cell.length_c   1.000
_cell.angle_alpha   90.00
_cell.angle_beta   90.00
_cell.angle_gamma   90.00
#
_symmetry.space_group_name_H-M   'P 1'
#
loop_
_entity.id
_entity.type
_entity.pdbx_description
1 polymer ?
#
loop_
_entity_poly.entity_id
_entity_poly.type
_entity_poly.pdbx_seq_one_letter_code
_entity_poly.pdbx_strand_id
1 'polypeptide(L)'
;MISFPTALPTECPFCNGYYRVNYSRLSALRAVPRTRVGFRSWRFCVVLKADNLVQINTLADAEAYLDSSDYVFIDLRKADDYKAGHIKGAIAADMDACKGGDFQNGIDTMRAALKDATGSESGADKKLVLICYSGKTYAQAGTNVLSVIGANMDNVFTLEGGMKAWTGATEA
;
A
#
# COMPACT_ATOMS: atom_id res chain seq x y z
N MET A 1 -10.15 -38.95 5.28
CA MET A 1 -9.90 -38.07 4.11
C MET A 1 -10.99 -37.01 4.08
N ILE A 2 -10.68 -35.79 4.49
CA ILE A 2 -11.65 -34.68 4.44
C ILE A 2 -11.24 -33.83 3.22
N SER A 3 -12.08 -33.91 2.20
CA SER A 3 -11.89 -33.14 0.97
C SER A 3 -12.26 -31.68 1.24
N PHE A 4 -11.29 -30.77 1.13
CA PHE A 4 -11.55 -29.33 1.18
C PHE A 4 -11.99 -28.85 -0.22
N PRO A 5 -13.06 -28.06 -0.31
CA PRO A 5 -13.45 -27.45 -1.57
C PRO A 5 -12.40 -26.44 -2.02
N THR A 6 -11.94 -26.58 -3.26
CA THR A 6 -10.85 -25.82 -3.89
C THR A 6 -11.28 -24.45 -4.44
N ALA A 7 -12.52 -24.04 -4.26
CA ALA A 7 -13.02 -22.73 -4.71
C ALA A 7 -13.64 -21.98 -3.53
N LEU A 8 -12.93 -20.97 -3.02
CA LEU A 8 -13.52 -20.00 -2.12
C LEU A 8 -14.28 -18.96 -2.94
N PRO A 9 -15.52 -18.61 -2.57
CA PRO A 9 -16.23 -17.52 -3.24
C PRO A 9 -15.44 -16.22 -3.08
N THR A 10 -15.23 -15.53 -4.19
CA THR A 10 -14.50 -14.26 -4.28
C THR A 10 -15.26 -13.09 -3.65
N GLU A 11 -16.52 -13.31 -3.26
CA GLU A 11 -17.36 -12.28 -2.66
C GLU A 11 -17.96 -12.78 -1.34
N CYS A 12 -17.85 -11.99 -0.30
CA CYS A 12 -18.55 -12.21 0.96
C CYS A 12 -19.98 -11.62 0.80
N PRO A 13 -21.05 -12.42 0.91
CA PRO A 13 -22.43 -11.92 0.70
C PRO A 13 -22.86 -10.86 1.71
N PHE A 14 -22.10 -10.66 2.80
CA PHE A 14 -22.34 -9.64 3.81
C PHE A 14 -21.44 -8.39 3.69
N CYS A 15 -20.50 -8.37 2.73
CA CYS A 15 -19.46 -7.36 2.63
C CYS A 15 -19.51 -6.67 1.26
N ASN A 16 -20.57 -5.94 0.99
CA ASN A 16 -20.70 -5.16 -0.25
C ASN A 16 -19.58 -4.09 -0.30
N GLY A 17 -18.55 -4.30 -1.13
CA GLY A 17 -17.42 -3.36 -1.31
C GLY A 17 -16.22 -3.57 -0.38
N TYR A 18 -16.01 -4.76 0.17
CA TYR A 18 -14.91 -5.05 1.10
C TYR A 18 -13.90 -6.06 0.53
N TYR A 19 -12.62 -5.83 0.76
CA TYR A 19 -11.53 -6.71 0.31
C TYR A 19 -11.16 -7.73 1.38
N ARG A 20 -10.93 -8.98 0.98
CA ARG A 20 -10.54 -10.07 1.85
C ARG A 20 -9.01 -10.22 1.85
N VAL A 21 -8.35 -9.89 2.93
CA VAL A 21 -6.92 -10.16 3.11
C VAL A 21 -6.76 -11.57 3.70
N ASN A 22 -5.97 -12.43 3.03
CA ASN A 22 -5.68 -13.76 3.53
C ASN A 22 -4.42 -13.73 4.41
N TYR A 23 -4.60 -13.76 5.72
CA TYR A 23 -3.52 -13.68 6.72
C TYR A 23 -2.62 -14.94 6.81
N SER A 24 -2.84 -15.97 6.01
CA SER A 24 -2.03 -17.20 6.10
C SER A 24 -0.55 -17.03 5.74
N ARG A 25 -0.15 -15.89 5.19
CA ARG A 25 1.24 -15.53 4.86
C ARG A 25 1.86 -14.43 5.74
N LEU A 26 1.12 -13.90 6.71
CA LEU A 26 1.65 -12.92 7.66
C LEU A 26 2.29 -13.64 8.85
N SER A 27 3.47 -14.23 8.64
CA SER A 27 4.23 -14.97 9.65
C SER A 27 4.98 -14.08 10.67
N ALA A 28 4.61 -12.84 10.86
CA ALA A 28 5.34 -11.89 11.71
C ALA A 28 4.52 -11.19 12.79
N LEU A 29 3.36 -11.71 13.20
CA LEU A 29 2.73 -11.22 14.42
C LEU A 29 3.21 -12.04 15.61
N ARG A 30 4.10 -11.43 16.42
CA ARG A 30 4.61 -11.96 17.69
C ARG A 30 3.45 -12.30 18.64
N ALA A 31 3.61 -13.43 19.28
CA ALA A 31 2.73 -14.09 20.20
C ALA A 31 1.93 -13.19 21.15
N VAL A 32 0.61 -13.27 21.05
CA VAL A 32 -0.32 -12.92 22.15
C VAL A 32 -0.39 -14.13 23.09
N PRO A 33 -0.28 -13.97 24.42
CA PRO A 33 -0.28 -15.09 25.36
C PRO A 33 -1.61 -15.86 25.32
N ARG A 34 -1.45 -17.20 25.26
CA ARG A 34 -2.58 -18.15 25.28
C ARG A 34 -3.28 -18.12 26.64
N THR A 35 -4.43 -17.49 26.74
CA THR A 35 -5.42 -17.84 27.76
C THR A 35 -6.39 -18.86 27.18
N ARG A 36 -6.57 -19.99 27.92
CA ARG A 36 -7.48 -21.08 27.57
C ARG A 36 -8.93 -20.61 27.61
N VAL A 37 -9.46 -20.17 26.49
CA VAL A 37 -10.92 -20.05 26.27
C VAL A 37 -11.19 -20.69 24.91
N GLY A 38 -12.19 -21.58 24.87
CA GLY A 38 -12.48 -22.48 23.75
C GLY A 38 -12.55 -21.75 22.41
N PHE A 39 -11.60 -22.10 21.54
CA PHE A 39 -11.46 -21.51 20.22
C PHE A 39 -12.55 -22.04 19.28
N ARG A 40 -13.67 -21.37 19.18
CA ARG A 40 -14.37 -21.29 17.90
C ARG A 40 -13.52 -20.41 17.01
N SER A 41 -13.09 -20.95 15.88
CA SER A 41 -12.30 -20.28 14.85
C SER A 41 -12.99 -18.98 14.39
N TRP A 42 -12.66 -17.86 15.06
CA TRP A 42 -13.05 -16.54 14.59
C TRP A 42 -12.06 -16.17 13.48
N ARG A 43 -12.50 -16.36 12.25
CA ARG A 43 -11.82 -15.74 11.12
C ARG A 43 -12.04 -14.22 11.24
N PHE A 44 -11.05 -13.51 11.72
CA PHE A 44 -11.07 -12.06 11.65
C PHE A 44 -11.03 -11.69 10.16
N CYS A 45 -12.17 -11.30 9.63
CA CYS A 45 -12.24 -10.59 8.36
C CYS A 45 -11.94 -9.12 8.69
N VAL A 46 -10.69 -8.69 8.51
CA VAL A 46 -10.40 -7.26 8.50
C VAL A 46 -10.95 -6.72 7.20
N VAL A 47 -12.02 -6.03 7.33
CA VAL A 47 -12.73 -5.40 6.25
C VAL A 47 -12.17 -4.00 6.12
N LEU A 48 -11.29 -3.80 5.15
CA LEU A 48 -10.83 -2.48 4.77
C LEU A 48 -11.81 -1.90 3.75
N LYS A 49 -12.70 -1.04 4.23
CA LYS A 49 -13.50 -0.20 3.34
C LYS A 49 -12.56 0.75 2.61
N ALA A 50 -12.76 0.90 1.32
CA ALA A 50 -12.09 1.97 0.56
C ALA A 50 -12.33 3.37 1.16
N ASP A 51 -13.38 3.51 1.95
CA ASP A 51 -13.81 4.74 2.62
C ASP A 51 -13.28 4.89 4.05
N ASN A 52 -12.64 3.88 4.65
CA ASN A 52 -11.89 4.05 5.89
C ASN A 52 -10.56 4.71 5.57
N LEU A 53 -10.63 6.02 5.37
CA LEU A 53 -9.52 6.87 5.05
C LEU A 53 -8.54 6.86 6.23
N VAL A 54 -7.43 6.16 6.06
CA VAL A 54 -6.23 6.47 6.83
C VAL A 54 -5.90 7.92 6.50
N GLN A 55 -5.70 8.75 7.52
CA GLN A 55 -5.35 10.15 7.33
C GLN A 55 -4.13 10.23 6.42
N ILE A 56 -4.24 10.97 5.31
CA ILE A 56 -3.14 11.19 4.39
C ILE A 56 -2.49 12.53 4.74
N ASN A 57 -1.22 12.49 5.15
CA ASN A 57 -0.42 13.69 5.26
C ASN A 57 -0.02 14.17 3.85
N THR A 58 -0.11 15.45 3.57
CA THR A 58 0.31 16.01 2.28
C THR A 58 1.69 16.66 2.39
N LEU A 59 2.48 16.54 1.33
CA LEU A 59 3.78 17.19 1.19
C LEU A 59 3.72 18.16 0.01
N ALA A 60 3.80 19.47 0.30
CA ALA A 60 3.74 20.51 -0.72
C ALA A 60 5.12 20.74 -1.39
N ASP A 61 6.18 20.83 -0.58
CA ASP A 61 7.52 21.18 -1.05
C ASP A 61 8.38 19.93 -1.32
N ALA A 62 7.82 18.93 -2.00
CA ALA A 62 8.48 17.65 -2.22
C ALA A 62 9.80 17.75 -3.02
N GLU A 63 9.94 18.76 -3.89
CA GLU A 63 11.14 18.97 -4.70
C GLU A 63 12.40 19.18 -3.84
N ALA A 64 12.26 19.81 -2.67
CA ALA A 64 13.36 20.06 -1.73
C ALA A 64 13.97 18.76 -1.14
N TYR A 65 13.25 17.64 -1.26
CA TYR A 65 13.65 16.36 -0.66
C TYR A 65 14.06 15.28 -1.66
N LEU A 66 14.12 15.59 -2.96
CA LEU A 66 14.46 14.62 -4.01
C LEU A 66 15.83 13.97 -3.83
N ASP A 67 16.81 14.74 -3.36
CA ASP A 67 18.17 14.25 -3.15
C ASP A 67 18.41 13.77 -1.70
N SER A 68 17.38 13.73 -0.86
CA SER A 68 17.48 13.31 0.53
C SER A 68 17.39 11.79 0.65
N SER A 69 18.39 11.19 1.25
CA SER A 69 18.40 9.74 1.55
C SER A 69 17.31 9.30 2.53
N ASP A 70 16.68 10.23 3.25
CA ASP A 70 15.64 9.93 4.24
C ASP A 70 14.25 9.79 3.61
N TYR A 71 14.09 10.23 2.37
CA TYR A 71 12.83 10.18 1.64
C TYR A 71 12.88 9.13 0.54
N VAL A 72 11.77 8.42 0.36
CA VAL A 72 11.55 7.50 -0.76
C VAL A 72 10.28 7.93 -1.49
N PHE A 73 10.43 8.29 -2.73
CA PHE A 73 9.33 8.68 -3.62
C PHE A 73 8.80 7.44 -4.32
N ILE A 74 7.49 7.21 -4.23
CA ILE A 74 6.82 6.00 -4.74
C ILE A 74 5.73 6.41 -5.72
N ASP A 75 5.94 6.11 -6.98
CA ASP A 75 4.95 6.38 -8.03
C ASP A 75 3.94 5.23 -8.13
N LEU A 76 2.69 5.55 -7.84
CA LEU A 76 1.56 4.61 -7.78
C LEU A 76 0.77 4.53 -9.08
N ARG A 77 1.16 5.31 -10.09
CA ARG A 77 0.49 5.33 -11.39
C ARG A 77 0.71 4.04 -12.15
N LYS A 78 0.00 3.88 -13.25
CA LYS A 78 0.20 2.75 -14.16
C LYS A 78 1.64 2.69 -14.66
N ALA A 79 2.13 1.47 -14.84
CA ALA A 79 3.50 1.24 -15.29
C ALA A 79 3.86 1.97 -16.60
N ASP A 80 2.91 2.11 -17.52
CA ASP A 80 3.13 2.82 -18.79
C ASP A 80 3.27 4.33 -18.57
N ASP A 81 2.49 4.92 -17.66
CA ASP A 81 2.58 6.35 -17.31
C ASP A 81 3.87 6.65 -16.54
N TYR A 82 4.33 5.73 -15.70
CA TYR A 82 5.62 5.82 -15.05
C TYR A 82 6.77 5.86 -16.07
N LYS A 83 6.76 4.95 -17.04
CA LYS A 83 7.77 4.90 -18.12
C LYS A 83 7.73 6.12 -19.04
N ALA A 84 6.55 6.71 -19.24
CA ALA A 84 6.40 7.90 -20.07
C ALA A 84 6.99 9.16 -19.39
N GLY A 85 7.11 9.15 -18.06
CA GLY A 85 7.76 10.21 -17.30
C GLY A 85 7.35 10.15 -15.83
N HIS A 86 8.33 10.10 -14.94
CA HIS A 86 8.15 10.07 -13.49
C HIS A 86 9.08 11.08 -12.79
N ILE A 87 8.83 11.33 -11.52
CA ILE A 87 9.70 12.20 -10.71
C ILE A 87 11.06 11.51 -10.56
N LYS A 88 12.13 12.26 -10.77
CA LYS A 88 13.51 11.78 -10.69
C LYS A 88 13.75 11.01 -9.38
N GLY A 89 14.26 9.77 -9.51
CA GLY A 89 14.55 8.89 -8.38
C GLY A 89 13.33 8.24 -7.71
N ALA A 90 12.14 8.41 -8.26
CA ALA A 90 10.95 7.71 -7.76
C ALA A 90 10.97 6.23 -8.17
N ILE A 91 10.52 5.36 -7.26
CA ILE A 91 10.33 3.93 -7.52
C ILE A 91 8.90 3.66 -7.99
N ALA A 92 8.75 2.68 -8.87
CA ALA A 92 7.43 2.28 -9.39
C ALA A 92 6.74 1.29 -8.44
N ALA A 93 5.47 1.56 -8.11
CA ALA A 93 4.59 0.64 -7.41
C ALA A 93 3.16 0.77 -7.96
N ASP A 94 2.89 0.16 -9.11
CA ASP A 94 1.60 0.26 -9.80
C ASP A 94 0.45 -0.23 -8.89
N MET A 95 -0.50 0.66 -8.60
CA MET A 95 -1.67 0.40 -7.76
C MET A 95 -2.97 0.29 -8.55
N ASP A 96 -2.93 0.14 -9.88
CA ASP A 96 -4.15 0.07 -10.69
C ASP A 96 -4.99 -1.17 -10.36
N ALA A 97 -4.35 -2.34 -10.26
CA ALA A 97 -5.01 -3.57 -9.84
C ALA A 97 -5.58 -3.47 -8.42
N CYS A 98 -4.82 -2.89 -7.49
CA CYS A 98 -5.25 -2.66 -6.11
C CYS A 98 -6.49 -1.75 -6.03
N LYS A 99 -6.47 -0.64 -6.77
CA LYS A 99 -7.62 0.26 -6.91
C LYS A 99 -8.82 -0.45 -7.53
N GLY A 100 -8.58 -1.40 -8.45
CA GLY A 100 -9.59 -2.24 -9.09
C GLY A 100 -10.13 -3.36 -8.19
N GLY A 101 -9.57 -3.57 -7.01
CA GLY A 101 -10.04 -4.57 -6.04
C GLY A 101 -9.05 -5.69 -5.72
N ASP A 102 -7.95 -5.82 -6.44
CA ASP A 102 -6.90 -6.80 -6.14
C ASP A 102 -5.91 -6.23 -5.10
N PHE A 103 -6.36 -6.19 -3.85
CA PHE A 103 -5.58 -5.63 -2.76
C PHE A 103 -4.31 -6.45 -2.46
N GLN A 104 -4.34 -7.76 -2.71
CA GLN A 104 -3.17 -8.61 -2.50
C GLN A 104 -2.07 -8.28 -3.50
N ASN A 105 -2.40 -8.03 -4.75
CA ASN A 105 -1.44 -7.55 -5.75
C ASN A 105 -0.78 -6.24 -5.31
N GLY A 106 -1.56 -5.29 -4.78
CA GLY A 106 -1.01 -4.05 -4.24
C GLY A 106 -0.02 -4.26 -3.09
N ILE A 107 -0.32 -5.20 -2.17
CA ILE A 107 0.59 -5.56 -1.06
C ILE A 107 1.91 -6.13 -1.61
N ASP A 108 1.84 -7.08 -2.52
CA ASP A 108 3.01 -7.76 -3.05
C ASP A 108 3.88 -6.78 -3.87
N THR A 109 3.26 -5.92 -4.68
CA THR A 109 3.94 -4.87 -5.46
C THR A 109 4.63 -3.85 -4.55
N MET A 110 3.93 -3.33 -3.55
CA MET A 110 4.49 -2.33 -2.63
C MET A 110 5.66 -2.90 -1.82
N ARG A 111 5.53 -4.13 -1.32
CA ARG A 111 6.61 -4.79 -0.58
C ARG A 111 7.86 -4.99 -1.42
N ALA A 112 7.69 -5.44 -2.67
CA ALA A 112 8.81 -5.61 -3.59
C ALA A 112 9.53 -4.28 -3.83
N ALA A 113 8.80 -3.22 -4.18
CA ALA A 113 9.33 -1.89 -4.43
C ALA A 113 10.07 -1.32 -3.20
N LEU A 114 9.48 -1.42 -2.01
CA LEU A 114 10.12 -0.94 -0.77
C LEU A 114 11.34 -1.75 -0.40
N LYS A 115 11.31 -3.06 -0.56
CA LYS A 115 12.45 -3.94 -0.27
C LYS A 115 13.65 -3.62 -1.16
N ASP A 116 13.41 -3.39 -2.44
CA ASP A 116 14.47 -3.03 -3.39
C ASP A 116 15.07 -1.65 -3.06
N ALA A 117 14.24 -0.68 -2.68
CA ALA A 117 14.69 0.68 -2.40
C ALA A 117 15.29 0.88 -1.00
N THR A 118 14.78 0.17 0.02
CA THR A 118 15.15 0.42 1.43
C THR A 118 15.75 -0.78 2.16
N GLY A 119 15.74 -1.97 1.52
CA GLY A 119 16.08 -3.23 2.17
C GLY A 119 15.00 -3.77 3.12
N SER A 120 13.87 -3.07 3.29
CA SER A 120 12.77 -3.42 4.19
C SER A 120 11.43 -3.45 3.46
N GLU A 121 10.61 -4.47 3.73
CA GLU A 121 9.27 -4.59 3.13
C GLU A 121 8.26 -3.56 3.64
N SER A 122 8.57 -2.85 4.73
CA SER A 122 7.73 -1.79 5.32
C SER A 122 8.33 -0.39 5.17
N GLY A 123 9.45 -0.24 4.42
CA GLY A 123 10.10 1.03 4.18
C GLY A 123 11.09 1.47 5.27
N ALA A 124 11.42 0.57 6.25
CA ALA A 124 12.23 0.90 7.42
C ALA A 124 11.65 2.15 8.13
N ASP A 125 12.50 3.10 8.53
CA ASP A 125 12.08 4.36 9.15
C ASP A 125 12.12 5.54 8.15
N LYS A 126 12.12 5.24 6.84
CA LYS A 126 12.12 6.27 5.80
C LYS A 126 10.79 7.01 5.71
N LYS A 127 10.84 8.22 5.24
CA LYS A 127 9.66 9.01 4.88
C LYS A 127 9.21 8.62 3.47
N LEU A 128 8.01 8.09 3.36
CA LEU A 128 7.44 7.55 2.13
C LEU A 128 6.52 8.58 1.49
N VAL A 129 6.87 9.05 0.29
CA VAL A 129 6.08 10.04 -0.45
C VAL A 129 5.36 9.35 -1.60
N LEU A 130 4.05 9.27 -1.51
CA LEU A 130 3.19 8.65 -2.50
C LEU A 130 2.86 9.63 -3.63
N ILE A 131 3.21 9.25 -4.85
CA ILE A 131 2.92 10.02 -6.06
C ILE A 131 1.77 9.34 -6.80
N CYS A 132 0.79 10.09 -7.19
CA CYS A 132 -0.24 9.62 -8.11
C CYS A 132 -0.66 10.74 -9.07
N TYR A 133 -1.72 10.54 -9.87
CA TYR A 133 -2.16 11.55 -10.84
C TYR A 133 -2.57 12.89 -10.20
N SER A 134 -3.30 12.85 -9.07
CA SER A 134 -3.88 14.05 -8.43
C SER A 134 -3.84 14.03 -6.90
N GLY A 135 -3.05 13.15 -6.28
CA GLY A 135 -2.95 13.04 -4.82
C GLY A 135 -4.19 12.44 -4.13
N LYS A 136 -5.03 11.67 -4.84
CA LYS A 136 -6.31 11.16 -4.29
C LYS A 136 -6.40 9.63 -4.30
N THR A 137 -7.08 9.06 -5.30
CA THR A 137 -7.52 7.65 -5.30
C THR A 137 -6.38 6.62 -5.21
N TYR A 138 -5.34 6.75 -6.03
CA TYR A 138 -4.19 5.84 -5.96
C TYR A 138 -3.38 6.07 -4.68
N ALA A 139 -3.23 7.32 -4.25
CA ALA A 139 -2.59 7.64 -2.97
C ALA A 139 -3.32 6.97 -1.80
N GLN A 140 -4.65 7.00 -1.79
CA GLN A 140 -5.45 6.29 -0.78
C GLN A 140 -5.22 4.78 -0.82
N ALA A 141 -5.19 4.17 -2.02
CA ALA A 141 -4.90 2.75 -2.16
C ALA A 141 -3.50 2.40 -1.62
N GLY A 142 -2.49 3.17 -1.98
CA GLY A 142 -1.12 3.02 -1.47
C GLY A 142 -1.02 3.20 0.03
N THR A 143 -1.68 4.21 0.60
CA THR A 143 -1.73 4.45 2.05
C THR A 143 -2.36 3.27 2.80
N ASN A 144 -3.46 2.71 2.29
CA ASN A 144 -4.10 1.54 2.89
C ASN A 144 -3.19 0.31 2.84
N VAL A 145 -2.48 0.11 1.72
CA VAL A 145 -1.49 -0.97 1.58
C VAL A 145 -0.36 -0.79 2.58
N LEU A 146 0.22 0.41 2.69
CA LEU A 146 1.30 0.72 3.63
C LEU A 146 0.88 0.46 5.09
N SER A 147 -0.33 0.84 5.46
CA SER A 147 -0.89 0.55 6.79
C SER A 147 -0.94 -0.96 7.08
N VAL A 148 -1.35 -1.77 6.09
CA VAL A 148 -1.44 -3.24 6.26
C VAL A 148 -0.08 -3.92 6.34
N ILE A 149 0.91 -3.44 5.60
CA ILE A 149 2.28 -3.99 5.64
C ILE A 149 3.07 -3.53 6.87
N GLY A 150 2.52 -2.64 7.69
CA GLY A 150 3.11 -2.18 8.94
C GLY A 150 4.14 -1.06 8.77
N ALA A 151 3.99 -0.22 7.76
CA ALA A 151 4.76 1.01 7.62
C ALA A 151 4.44 1.99 8.77
N ASN A 152 5.40 2.83 9.14
CA ASN A 152 5.16 3.90 10.08
C ASN A 152 4.32 5.00 9.42
N MET A 153 3.03 5.06 9.75
CA MET A 153 2.08 5.96 9.09
C MET A 153 2.36 7.44 9.35
N ASP A 154 3.10 7.80 10.41
CA ASP A 154 3.53 9.17 10.66
C ASP A 154 4.55 9.65 9.62
N ASN A 155 5.23 8.70 8.96
CA ASN A 155 6.22 8.93 7.90
C ASN A 155 5.63 8.75 6.49
N VAL A 156 4.33 8.59 6.34
CA VAL A 156 3.68 8.44 5.03
C VAL A 156 3.04 9.74 4.60
N PHE A 157 3.44 10.22 3.43
CA PHE A 157 2.98 11.48 2.84
C PHE A 157 2.44 11.24 1.44
N THR A 158 1.57 12.12 0.99
CA THR A 158 1.11 12.17 -0.40
C THR A 158 1.57 13.48 -1.03
N LEU A 159 2.11 13.40 -2.24
CA LEU A 159 2.45 14.58 -3.03
C LEU A 159 1.19 15.42 -3.29
N GLU A 160 1.20 16.67 -2.84
CA GLU A 160 0.07 17.58 -3.04
C GLU A 160 -0.21 17.80 -4.53
N GLY A 161 -1.46 17.62 -4.95
CA GLY A 161 -1.87 17.72 -6.34
C GLY A 161 -1.33 16.59 -7.27
N GLY A 162 -0.44 15.73 -6.79
CA GLY A 162 0.16 14.64 -7.57
C GLY A 162 0.95 15.11 -8.79
N MET A 163 1.16 14.22 -9.77
CA MET A 163 1.88 14.55 -11.00
C MET A 163 1.27 15.71 -11.81
N LYS A 164 -0.02 15.97 -11.64
CA LYS A 164 -0.67 17.10 -12.33
C LYS A 164 -0.18 18.47 -11.86
N ALA A 165 0.22 18.57 -10.60
CA ALA A 165 0.74 19.81 -10.00
C ALA A 165 2.28 19.85 -9.99
N TRP A 166 2.93 18.74 -10.35
CA TRP A 166 4.39 18.65 -10.34
C TRP A 166 5.03 19.51 -11.45
N THR A 167 5.98 20.35 -11.06
CA THR A 167 6.73 21.23 -11.98
C THR A 167 8.25 20.98 -11.93
N GLY A 168 8.69 20.10 -11.06
CA GLY A 168 10.11 19.79 -10.87
C GLY A 168 10.66 18.80 -11.89
N ALA A 169 11.87 18.29 -11.63
CA ALA A 169 12.59 17.39 -12.53
C ALA A 169 11.86 16.04 -12.71
N THR A 170 11.80 15.59 -13.95
CA THR A 170 11.27 14.27 -14.35
C THR A 170 12.28 13.52 -15.18
N GLU A 171 12.18 12.18 -15.18
CA GLU A 171 12.93 11.27 -16.02
C GLU A 171 12.01 10.19 -16.63
N ALA A 172 12.46 9.48 -17.68
CA ALA A 172 11.72 8.45 -18.40
C ALA A 172 12.54 7.17 -18.54
#